data_47b6b6520d83c54347b20f41924b8a78
#
_entry.id   47b6b6520d83c54347b20f41924b8a78
#
_cell.length_a   1.000
_cell.length_b   1.000
_cell.length_c   1.000
_cell.angle_alpha   90.00
_cell.angle_beta   90.00
_cell.angle_gamma   90.00
#
_symmetry.space_group_name_H-M   'P 1'
#
loop_
_entity.id
_entity.type
_entity.pdbx_description
1 polymer ?
#
loop_
_entity_poly.entity_id
_entity_poly.type
_entity_poly.pdbx_seq_one_letter_code
_entity_poly.pdbx_strand_id
1 'polypeptide(L)'
;MKISVAPSLFDRIPGLCIGIVAVRAADNAAANMEAEAFRRRCCTEANLLLKMDPALAEKELEDYREILSAAGVKEGRTAVEKVFAEYRKLLGVSAAEGVPEDPEILLQPKKATLDELAGSDALPPFNPIMDIIRGGMLKFHVEIHAYDMGNRKTPLEIREAGRTFSVNLGDKVCTADWLCRDEEAGAVTEDTENILILITGMKGNRRKVAAARNELARRMKSAFDRAVEVGWLEGKETEFTAEI
;
A
#
# COMPACT_ATOMS: atom_id res chain seq x y z
N MET A 1 -11.99 -16.36 2.95
CA MET A 1 -11.16 -15.84 1.84
C MET A 1 -9.82 -16.56 1.86
N LYS A 2 -9.29 -16.97 0.73
CA LYS A 2 -8.01 -17.70 0.66
C LYS A 2 -7.01 -16.94 -0.21
N ILE A 3 -5.74 -16.96 0.18
CA ILE A 3 -4.60 -16.57 -0.65
C ILE A 3 -3.58 -17.70 -0.69
N SER A 4 -2.96 -17.89 -1.85
CA SER A 4 -1.77 -18.73 -2.02
C SER A 4 -0.71 -18.00 -2.83
N VAL A 5 0.54 -18.28 -2.51
CA VAL A 5 1.71 -17.66 -3.13
C VAL A 5 2.61 -18.78 -3.69
N ALA A 6 3.05 -18.62 -4.93
CA ALA A 6 4.00 -19.56 -5.51
C ALA A 6 5.28 -19.63 -4.64
N PRO A 7 5.72 -20.82 -4.19
CA PRO A 7 6.91 -20.95 -3.34
C PRO A 7 8.16 -20.30 -3.94
N SER A 8 8.28 -20.37 -5.26
CA SER A 8 9.38 -19.77 -6.03
C SER A 8 9.51 -18.25 -5.83
N LEU A 9 8.45 -17.57 -5.41
CA LEU A 9 8.53 -16.13 -5.06
C LEU A 9 9.44 -15.92 -3.85
N PHE A 10 9.26 -16.73 -2.80
CA PHE A 10 10.09 -16.65 -1.59
C PHE A 10 11.53 -17.14 -1.84
N ASP A 11 11.70 -18.11 -2.74
CA ASP A 11 13.03 -18.59 -3.14
C ASP A 11 13.78 -17.51 -3.93
N ARG A 12 13.07 -16.79 -4.81
CA ARG A 12 13.63 -15.72 -5.64
C ARG A 12 13.94 -14.45 -4.84
N ILE A 13 13.15 -14.17 -3.81
CA ILE A 13 13.29 -12.99 -2.95
C ILE A 13 13.51 -13.43 -1.50
N PRO A 14 14.74 -13.78 -1.11
CA PRO A 14 15.04 -14.22 0.24
C PRO A 14 14.71 -13.13 1.28
N GLY A 15 13.93 -13.51 2.29
CA GLY A 15 13.51 -12.59 3.35
C GLY A 15 12.26 -11.78 3.03
N LEU A 16 11.59 -12.06 1.90
CA LEU A 16 10.27 -11.53 1.62
C LEU A 16 9.29 -11.95 2.72
N CYS A 17 8.44 -11.03 3.14
CA CYS A 17 7.34 -11.30 4.04
C CYS A 17 6.09 -10.56 3.59
N ILE A 18 4.92 -11.17 3.80
CA ILE A 18 3.63 -10.61 3.43
C ILE A 18 2.70 -10.70 4.65
N GLY A 19 2.37 -9.53 5.21
CA GLY A 19 1.30 -9.42 6.20
C GLY A 19 -0.06 -9.40 5.50
N ILE A 20 -1.06 -10.02 6.11
CA ILE A 20 -2.40 -10.14 5.55
C ILE A 20 -3.41 -9.56 6.52
N VAL A 21 -4.40 -8.84 5.97
CA VAL A 21 -5.61 -8.41 6.68
C VAL A 21 -6.81 -8.78 5.80
N ALA A 22 -7.73 -9.56 6.36
CA ALA A 22 -8.98 -9.94 5.72
C ALA A 22 -10.15 -9.27 6.43
N VAL A 23 -11.06 -8.67 5.66
CA VAL A 23 -12.26 -7.98 6.17
C VAL A 23 -13.47 -8.45 5.38
N ARG A 24 -14.58 -8.70 6.07
CA ARG A 24 -15.82 -9.14 5.45
C ARG A 24 -16.95 -8.15 5.70
N ALA A 25 -17.78 -7.96 4.69
CA ALA A 25 -19.01 -7.16 4.74
C ALA A 25 -18.76 -5.72 5.20
N ALA A 26 -17.67 -5.11 4.71
CA ALA A 26 -17.41 -3.68 4.90
C ALA A 26 -18.39 -2.86 4.07
N ASP A 27 -18.88 -1.75 4.63
CA ASP A 27 -19.64 -0.74 3.89
C ASP A 27 -18.67 0.33 3.39
N ASN A 28 -18.26 0.21 2.12
CA ASN A 28 -17.28 1.10 1.51
C ASN A 28 -17.92 2.28 0.73
N ALA A 29 -19.24 2.33 0.63
CA ALA A 29 -19.96 3.39 -0.06
C ALA A 29 -20.23 4.60 0.85
N ALA A 30 -20.44 4.35 2.14
CA ALA A 30 -20.79 5.40 3.09
C ALA A 30 -19.57 6.22 3.52
N ALA A 31 -19.77 7.52 3.76
CA ALA A 31 -18.75 8.37 4.37
C ALA A 31 -18.30 7.80 5.72
N ASN A 32 -16.98 7.73 5.94
CA ASN A 32 -16.41 7.10 7.13
C ASN A 32 -15.45 8.04 7.84
N MET A 33 -15.87 8.56 8.97
CA MET A 33 -15.10 9.54 9.76
C MET A 33 -13.77 8.98 10.29
N GLU A 34 -13.73 7.68 10.63
CA GLU A 34 -12.49 7.03 11.11
C GLU A 34 -11.45 6.90 9.99
N ALA A 35 -11.89 6.51 8.79
CA ALA A 35 -11.02 6.41 7.62
C ALA A 35 -10.48 7.80 7.24
N GLU A 36 -11.35 8.81 7.20
CA GLU A 36 -10.97 10.19 6.90
C GLU A 36 -9.98 10.74 7.95
N ALA A 37 -10.27 10.59 9.22
CA ALA A 37 -9.39 11.04 10.30
C ALA A 37 -8.03 10.34 10.26
N PHE A 38 -8.00 9.05 9.92
CA PHE A 38 -6.75 8.30 9.75
C PHE A 38 -5.94 8.84 8.57
N ARG A 39 -6.56 9.00 7.39
CA ARG A 39 -5.92 9.57 6.19
C ARG A 39 -5.31 10.94 6.49
N ARG A 40 -6.07 11.87 7.06
CA ARG A 40 -5.61 13.22 7.43
C ARG A 40 -4.40 13.19 8.37
N ARG A 41 -4.45 12.35 9.40
CA ARG A 41 -3.32 12.19 10.34
C ARG A 41 -2.07 11.68 9.63
N CYS A 42 -2.21 10.67 8.79
CA CYS A 42 -1.07 10.11 8.04
C CYS A 42 -0.46 11.16 7.07
N CYS A 43 -1.30 11.99 6.44
CA CYS A 43 -0.82 13.11 5.64
C CYS A 43 -0.02 14.11 6.49
N THR A 44 -0.50 14.48 7.67
CA THR A 44 0.22 15.38 8.57
C THR A 44 1.57 14.80 9.01
N GLU A 45 1.61 13.52 9.39
CA GLU A 45 2.83 12.82 9.77
C GLU A 45 3.83 12.76 8.60
N ALA A 46 3.36 12.45 7.38
CA ALA A 46 4.19 12.42 6.18
C ALA A 46 4.70 13.83 5.79
N ASN A 47 3.91 14.88 5.97
CA ASN A 47 4.33 16.26 5.78
C ASN A 47 5.52 16.63 6.65
N LEU A 48 5.47 16.27 7.92
CA LEU A 48 6.56 16.53 8.86
C LEU A 48 7.83 15.80 8.41
N LEU A 49 7.71 14.52 8.04
CA LEU A 49 8.84 13.73 7.57
C LEU A 49 9.47 14.32 6.31
N LEU A 50 8.68 14.63 5.29
CA LEU A 50 9.16 15.17 4.02
C LEU A 50 9.83 16.55 4.17
N LYS A 51 9.44 17.32 5.20
CA LYS A 51 10.08 18.61 5.53
C LYS A 51 11.37 18.43 6.29
N MET A 52 11.44 17.45 7.18
CA MET A 52 12.62 17.22 8.03
C MET A 52 13.72 16.43 7.31
N ASP A 53 13.34 15.41 6.56
CA ASP A 53 14.26 14.53 5.84
C ASP A 53 13.63 13.97 4.54
N PRO A 54 13.65 14.75 3.44
CA PRO A 54 13.11 14.30 2.16
C PRO A 54 13.79 13.03 1.62
N ALA A 55 15.09 12.88 1.92
CA ALA A 55 15.90 11.75 1.44
C ALA A 55 15.54 10.44 2.15
N LEU A 56 15.07 10.50 3.39
CA LEU A 56 14.71 9.30 4.15
C LEU A 56 13.59 8.52 3.47
N ALA A 57 12.55 9.21 3.01
CA ALA A 57 11.44 8.57 2.31
C ALA A 57 11.91 7.86 1.04
N GLU A 58 12.83 8.46 0.27
CA GLU A 58 13.39 7.85 -0.93
C GLU A 58 14.20 6.61 -0.61
N LYS A 59 15.09 6.70 0.38
CA LYS A 59 15.89 5.56 0.81
C LYS A 59 15.05 4.38 1.28
N GLU A 60 13.96 4.65 2.01
CA GLU A 60 13.07 3.59 2.49
C GLU A 60 12.28 2.91 1.37
N LEU A 61 12.09 3.59 0.23
CA LEU A 61 11.43 3.02 -0.95
C LEU A 61 12.38 2.26 -1.88
N GLU A 62 13.71 2.38 -1.72
CA GLU A 62 14.70 1.66 -2.53
C GLU A 62 14.55 0.13 -2.41
N ASP A 63 14.23 -0.37 -1.20
CA ASP A 63 14.01 -1.80 -0.97
C ASP A 63 12.95 -2.38 -1.93
N TYR A 64 11.94 -1.59 -2.30
CA TYR A 64 10.88 -2.06 -3.21
C TYR A 64 11.34 -2.13 -4.66
N ARG A 65 12.28 -1.30 -5.08
CA ARG A 65 12.93 -1.40 -6.39
C ARG A 65 13.77 -2.67 -6.50
N GLU A 66 14.45 -3.05 -5.40
CA GLU A 66 15.17 -4.33 -5.34
C GLU A 66 14.21 -5.51 -5.43
N ILE A 67 13.08 -5.47 -4.72
CA ILE A 67 12.03 -6.50 -4.78
C ILE A 67 11.50 -6.64 -6.22
N LEU A 68 11.16 -5.53 -6.89
CA LEU A 68 10.70 -5.55 -8.27
C LEU A 68 11.73 -6.17 -9.20
N SER A 69 12.98 -5.76 -9.10
CA SER A 69 14.08 -6.28 -9.90
C SER A 69 14.27 -7.79 -9.69
N ALA A 70 14.27 -8.24 -8.43
CA ALA A 70 14.36 -9.66 -8.07
C ALA A 70 13.14 -10.47 -8.57
N ALA A 71 11.95 -9.86 -8.56
CA ALA A 71 10.75 -10.45 -9.13
C ALA A 71 10.74 -10.49 -10.67
N GLY A 72 11.75 -9.90 -11.33
CA GLY A 72 11.88 -9.87 -12.78
C GLY A 72 11.17 -8.71 -13.47
N VAL A 73 10.65 -7.74 -12.71
CA VAL A 73 10.02 -6.53 -13.24
C VAL A 73 11.09 -5.51 -13.56
N LYS A 74 11.20 -5.11 -14.84
CA LYS A 74 12.25 -4.19 -15.30
C LYS A 74 11.84 -2.73 -15.25
N GLU A 75 10.57 -2.47 -15.48
CA GLU A 75 9.98 -1.13 -15.53
C GLU A 75 8.67 -1.15 -14.73
N GLY A 76 8.43 -0.13 -13.96
CA GLY A 76 7.22 0.01 -13.17
C GLY A 76 7.46 0.77 -11.86
N ARG A 77 6.37 1.22 -11.27
CA ARG A 77 6.36 1.84 -9.94
C ARG A 77 5.43 1.06 -9.04
N THR A 78 5.88 0.83 -7.82
CA THR A 78 5.05 0.22 -6.78
C THR A 78 3.90 1.16 -6.37
N ALA A 79 2.88 0.62 -5.73
CA ALA A 79 1.75 1.43 -5.28
C ALA A 79 2.20 2.47 -4.24
N VAL A 80 3.11 2.12 -3.35
CA VAL A 80 3.65 3.06 -2.37
C VAL A 80 4.44 4.20 -3.03
N GLU A 81 5.25 3.92 -4.06
CA GLU A 81 5.94 4.97 -4.83
C GLU A 81 4.97 5.90 -5.55
N LYS A 82 3.87 5.36 -6.12
CA LYS A 82 2.82 6.16 -6.77
C LYS A 82 2.14 7.11 -5.77
N VAL A 83 1.79 6.61 -4.58
CA VAL A 83 1.17 7.43 -3.52
C VAL A 83 2.11 8.53 -3.04
N PHE A 84 3.40 8.23 -2.83
CA PHE A 84 4.37 9.26 -2.46
C PHE A 84 4.61 10.28 -3.56
N ALA A 85 4.65 9.87 -4.82
CA ALA A 85 4.80 10.79 -5.96
C ALA A 85 3.60 11.74 -6.07
N GLU A 86 2.38 11.22 -5.94
CA GLU A 86 1.16 12.03 -5.90
C GLU A 86 1.21 13.04 -4.75
N TYR A 87 1.58 12.56 -3.57
CA TYR A 87 1.65 13.38 -2.37
C TYR A 87 2.68 14.52 -2.48
N ARG A 88 3.89 14.24 -2.98
CA ARG A 88 4.91 15.26 -3.26
C ARG A 88 4.42 16.30 -4.26
N LYS A 89 3.75 15.86 -5.33
CA LYS A 89 3.17 16.76 -6.33
C LYS A 89 2.15 17.71 -5.70
N LEU A 90 1.29 17.22 -4.83
CA LEU A 90 0.30 18.04 -4.11
C LEU A 90 0.97 19.05 -3.17
N LEU A 91 2.07 18.68 -2.54
CA LEU A 91 2.85 19.58 -1.67
C LEU A 91 3.74 20.56 -2.44
N GLY A 92 3.85 20.44 -3.77
CA GLY A 92 4.77 21.23 -4.57
C GLY A 92 6.25 20.91 -4.28
N VAL A 93 6.54 19.73 -3.73
CA VAL A 93 7.91 19.26 -3.48
C VAL A 93 8.33 18.45 -4.71
N SER A 94 9.29 18.98 -5.48
CA SER A 94 9.88 18.24 -6.61
C SER A 94 10.63 17.01 -6.09
N ALA A 95 10.46 15.86 -6.78
CA ALA A 95 11.37 14.75 -6.62
C ALA A 95 12.78 15.23 -7.00
N ALA A 96 13.80 14.73 -6.31
CA ALA A 96 15.21 15.04 -6.62
C ALA A 96 15.64 14.31 -7.91
N GLU A 97 14.92 14.51 -9.00
CA GLU A 97 15.33 14.10 -10.35
C GLU A 97 15.87 15.33 -11.08
N GLY A 98 17.20 15.41 -11.13
CA GLY A 98 17.91 16.48 -11.80
C GLY A 98 18.10 17.70 -10.89
N VAL A 99 19.34 18.09 -10.74
CA VAL A 99 19.74 19.35 -10.09
C VAL A 99 18.82 20.46 -10.61
N PRO A 100 18.12 21.20 -9.74
CA PRO A 100 17.33 22.34 -10.19
C PRO A 100 18.28 23.31 -10.88
N GLU A 101 17.91 23.78 -12.05
CA GLU A 101 18.70 24.77 -12.79
C GLU A 101 18.85 26.10 -12.02
N ASP A 102 18.11 26.26 -10.91
CA ASP A 102 18.19 27.45 -10.07
C ASP A 102 18.14 27.09 -8.57
N PRO A 103 19.30 27.23 -7.85
CA PRO A 103 19.35 26.96 -6.40
C PRO A 103 18.49 27.89 -5.55
N GLU A 104 18.07 29.06 -6.07
CA GLU A 104 17.22 30.01 -5.33
C GLU A 104 15.77 29.51 -5.20
N ILE A 105 15.32 28.65 -6.10
CA ILE A 105 13.97 28.05 -6.03
C ILE A 105 13.85 27.03 -4.88
N LEU A 106 14.97 26.37 -4.53
CA LEU A 106 15.02 25.43 -3.40
C LEU A 106 15.00 26.12 -2.03
N LEU A 107 15.37 27.40 -1.96
CA LEU A 107 15.49 28.15 -0.71
C LEU A 107 14.24 28.96 -0.34
N GLN A 108 13.21 28.95 -1.19
CA GLN A 108 11.91 29.52 -0.83
C GLN A 108 10.91 28.39 -0.53
N PRO A 109 10.90 27.81 0.70
CA PRO A 109 9.70 27.16 1.15
C PRO A 109 8.63 28.26 1.12
N LYS A 110 7.59 28.13 0.29
CA LYS A 110 6.36 28.85 0.55
C LYS A 110 6.07 28.59 2.03
N LYS A 111 6.18 29.64 2.85
CA LYS A 111 5.74 29.59 4.24
C LYS A 111 4.24 29.35 4.21
N ALA A 112 3.83 28.11 4.02
CA ALA A 112 2.49 27.69 4.36
C ALA A 112 2.37 27.97 5.88
N THR A 113 1.42 28.78 6.25
CA THR A 113 1.10 29.01 7.65
C THR A 113 0.67 27.70 8.29
N LEU A 114 0.83 27.56 9.60
CA LEU A 114 0.34 26.36 10.32
C LEU A 114 -1.15 26.07 10.03
N ASP A 115 -1.94 27.09 9.74
CA ASP A 115 -3.35 26.95 9.37
C ASP A 115 -3.54 26.41 7.93
N GLU A 116 -2.69 26.82 6.99
CA GLU A 116 -2.68 26.23 5.62
C GLU A 116 -2.18 24.78 5.63
N LEU A 117 -1.29 24.44 6.57
CA LEU A 117 -0.82 23.06 6.78
C LEU A 117 -1.86 22.19 7.49
N ALA A 118 -2.63 22.77 8.39
CA ALA A 118 -3.73 22.09 9.08
C ALA A 118 -4.97 21.87 8.18
N GLY A 119 -5.13 22.71 7.12
CA GLY A 119 -6.26 22.66 6.19
C GLY A 119 -5.98 21.95 4.86
N SER A 120 -4.72 21.67 4.50
CA SER A 120 -4.41 21.00 3.26
C SER A 120 -4.58 19.50 3.41
N ASP A 121 -5.72 18.97 3.02
CA ASP A 121 -5.92 17.55 2.74
C ASP A 121 -5.09 17.20 1.50
N ALA A 122 -3.85 16.88 1.71
CA ALA A 122 -2.91 16.68 0.62
C ALA A 122 -3.28 15.46 -0.25
N LEU A 123 -3.85 14.41 0.32
CA LEU A 123 -4.45 13.33 -0.47
C LEU A 123 -5.97 13.55 -0.55
N PRO A 124 -6.53 13.68 -1.75
CA PRO A 124 -7.98 13.74 -1.90
C PRO A 124 -8.62 12.44 -1.38
N PRO A 125 -9.83 12.51 -0.79
CA PRO A 125 -10.57 11.33 -0.39
C PRO A 125 -10.88 10.46 -1.62
N PHE A 126 -10.90 9.15 -1.43
CA PHE A 126 -11.25 8.19 -2.48
C PHE A 126 -12.50 7.40 -2.05
N ASN A 127 -12.30 6.32 -1.33
CA ASN A 127 -13.31 5.60 -0.57
C ASN A 127 -12.69 5.17 0.76
N PRO A 128 -13.50 4.81 1.77
CA PRO A 128 -12.98 4.54 3.12
C PRO A 128 -11.84 3.52 3.19
N ILE A 129 -11.95 2.42 2.42
CA ILE A 129 -10.89 1.40 2.39
C ILE A 129 -9.61 1.98 1.81
N MET A 130 -9.68 2.63 0.65
CA MET A 130 -8.51 3.20 -0.01
C MET A 130 -7.90 4.36 0.79
N ASP A 131 -8.69 5.13 1.51
CA ASP A 131 -8.20 6.17 2.42
C ASP A 131 -7.35 5.57 3.56
N ILE A 132 -7.78 4.43 4.12
CA ILE A 132 -6.99 3.68 5.12
C ILE A 132 -5.72 3.09 4.48
N ILE A 133 -5.81 2.50 3.29
CA ILE A 133 -4.68 1.90 2.59
C ILE A 133 -3.62 2.96 2.24
N ARG A 134 -4.02 4.05 1.59
CA ARG A 134 -3.11 5.13 1.17
C ARG A 134 -2.49 5.83 2.38
N GLY A 135 -3.28 6.06 3.43
CA GLY A 135 -2.77 6.56 4.72
C GLY A 135 -1.74 5.61 5.33
N GLY A 136 -2.00 4.30 5.29
CA GLY A 136 -1.06 3.29 5.76
C GLY A 136 0.26 3.29 5.00
N MET A 137 0.23 3.42 3.66
CA MET A 137 1.45 3.55 2.84
C MET A 137 2.28 4.77 3.23
N LEU A 138 1.64 5.94 3.42
CA LEU A 138 2.33 7.17 3.85
C LEU A 138 2.94 7.05 5.24
N LYS A 139 2.28 6.35 6.16
CA LYS A 139 2.70 6.24 7.55
C LYS A 139 3.84 5.24 7.75
N PHE A 140 3.76 4.08 7.10
CA PHE A 140 4.66 2.97 7.35
C PHE A 140 5.73 2.80 6.27
N HIS A 141 5.61 3.50 5.14
CA HIS A 141 6.49 3.37 3.97
C HIS A 141 6.61 1.91 3.52
N VAL A 142 5.49 1.20 3.51
CA VAL A 142 5.40 -0.20 3.07
C VAL A 142 4.43 -0.35 1.92
N GLU A 143 4.67 -1.34 1.08
CA GLU A 143 3.81 -1.67 -0.03
C GLU A 143 2.53 -2.32 0.46
N ILE A 144 1.37 -1.77 0.08
CA ILE A 144 0.06 -2.26 0.48
C ILE A 144 -0.84 -2.37 -0.74
N HIS A 145 -1.38 -3.57 -0.97
CA HIS A 145 -2.37 -3.83 -2.00
C HIS A 145 -3.66 -4.34 -1.37
N ALA A 146 -4.80 -3.82 -1.82
CA ALA A 146 -6.11 -4.32 -1.44
C ALA A 146 -6.82 -4.92 -2.65
N TYR A 147 -7.48 -6.05 -2.45
CA TYR A 147 -8.20 -6.78 -3.48
C TYR A 147 -9.64 -7.01 -3.06
N ASP A 148 -10.56 -6.69 -3.97
CA ASP A 148 -11.96 -7.07 -3.84
C ASP A 148 -12.10 -8.57 -4.08
N MET A 149 -12.50 -9.31 -3.06
CA MET A 149 -12.66 -10.76 -3.08
C MET A 149 -14.05 -11.19 -3.56
N GLY A 150 -14.94 -10.26 -3.88
CA GLY A 150 -16.27 -10.54 -4.37
C GLY A 150 -17.00 -11.59 -3.53
N ASN A 151 -17.27 -12.77 -4.12
CA ASN A 151 -17.97 -13.87 -3.46
C ASN A 151 -17.14 -14.66 -2.43
N ARG A 152 -15.88 -14.30 -2.17
CA ARG A 152 -14.93 -14.90 -1.21
C ARG A 152 -14.51 -16.35 -1.47
N LYS A 153 -15.15 -17.06 -2.39
CA LYS A 153 -14.85 -18.47 -2.69
C LYS A 153 -13.66 -18.62 -3.62
N THR A 154 -13.48 -17.65 -4.50
CA THR A 154 -12.36 -17.62 -5.43
C THR A 154 -11.08 -17.24 -4.69
N PRO A 155 -10.02 -18.06 -4.74
CA PRO A 155 -8.76 -17.72 -4.09
C PRO A 155 -8.04 -16.59 -4.83
N LEU A 156 -7.33 -15.76 -4.08
CA LEU A 156 -6.31 -14.87 -4.61
C LEU A 156 -5.00 -15.67 -4.71
N GLU A 157 -4.33 -15.62 -5.85
CA GLU A 157 -3.13 -16.40 -6.09
C GLU A 157 -2.02 -15.54 -6.70
N ILE A 158 -0.85 -15.59 -6.08
CA ILE A 158 0.38 -15.04 -6.69
C ILE A 158 1.06 -16.19 -7.39
N ARG A 159 1.08 -16.15 -8.73
CA ARG A 159 1.59 -17.21 -9.61
C ARG A 159 2.79 -16.74 -10.43
N GLU A 160 3.65 -17.67 -10.81
CA GLU A 160 4.66 -17.38 -11.83
C GLU A 160 4.01 -17.06 -13.18
N ALA A 161 4.49 -16.00 -13.82
CA ALA A 161 4.05 -15.54 -15.13
C ALA A 161 5.30 -15.25 -16.00
N GLY A 162 5.86 -16.31 -16.56
CA GLY A 162 7.10 -16.23 -17.32
C GLY A 162 8.29 -15.80 -16.47
N ARG A 163 8.73 -14.56 -16.60
CA ARG A 163 9.87 -14.02 -15.84
C ARG A 163 9.45 -13.25 -14.59
N THR A 164 8.16 -12.96 -14.45
CA THR A 164 7.60 -12.17 -13.36
C THR A 164 6.62 -13.00 -12.52
N PHE A 165 5.87 -12.36 -11.64
CA PHE A 165 4.76 -12.96 -10.93
C PHE A 165 3.51 -12.14 -11.20
N SER A 166 2.38 -12.80 -11.37
CA SER A 166 1.07 -12.18 -11.51
C SER A 166 0.20 -12.43 -10.28
N VAL A 167 -0.75 -11.55 -10.02
CA VAL A 167 -1.78 -11.75 -9.03
C VAL A 167 -3.09 -12.06 -9.74
N ASN A 168 -3.73 -13.14 -9.36
CA ASN A 168 -4.91 -13.65 -10.03
C ASN A 168 -6.03 -13.90 -9.02
N LEU A 169 -7.24 -13.56 -9.39
CA LEU A 169 -8.47 -13.92 -8.69
C LEU A 169 -9.23 -14.96 -9.55
N GLY A 170 -8.98 -16.23 -9.30
CA GLY A 170 -9.37 -17.31 -10.19
C GLY A 170 -8.70 -17.19 -11.56
N ASP A 171 -9.51 -17.06 -12.62
CA ASP A 171 -9.01 -16.90 -13.99
C ASP A 171 -8.74 -15.43 -14.40
N LYS A 172 -9.09 -14.47 -13.52
CA LYS A 172 -8.89 -13.05 -13.79
C LYS A 172 -7.53 -12.59 -13.28
N VAL A 173 -6.75 -11.94 -14.14
CA VAL A 173 -5.49 -11.30 -13.76
C VAL A 173 -5.81 -9.96 -13.10
N CYS A 174 -5.44 -9.82 -11.84
CA CYS A 174 -5.57 -8.57 -11.08
C CYS A 174 -4.34 -7.67 -11.24
N THR A 175 -3.19 -8.28 -11.48
CA THR A 175 -1.91 -7.59 -11.67
C THR A 175 -1.00 -8.48 -12.49
N ALA A 176 -0.60 -8.02 -13.66
CA ALA A 176 0.28 -8.78 -14.55
C ALA A 176 1.70 -8.85 -14.00
N ASP A 177 2.19 -7.76 -13.44
CA ASP A 177 3.48 -7.66 -12.77
C ASP A 177 3.25 -7.37 -11.28
N TRP A 178 3.59 -8.33 -10.43
CA TRP A 178 3.40 -8.22 -8.99
C TRP A 178 4.00 -6.93 -8.42
N LEU A 179 3.28 -6.28 -7.53
CA LEU A 179 3.51 -4.94 -6.96
C LEU A 179 3.31 -3.75 -7.93
N CYS A 180 3.13 -3.98 -9.23
CA CYS A 180 2.84 -2.93 -10.22
C CYS A 180 1.38 -3.02 -10.64
N ARG A 181 0.46 -2.61 -9.78
CA ARG A 181 -0.97 -2.72 -10.06
C ARG A 181 -1.42 -1.64 -11.02
N ASP A 182 -1.90 -2.04 -12.19
CA ASP A 182 -2.49 -1.17 -13.21
C ASP A 182 -3.83 -1.71 -13.74
N GLU A 183 -4.29 -2.87 -13.24
CA GLU A 183 -5.48 -3.56 -13.73
C GLU A 183 -6.73 -3.20 -12.91
N GLU A 184 -7.89 -3.26 -13.57
CA GLU A 184 -9.19 -3.01 -12.92
C GLU A 184 -9.71 -4.24 -12.17
N ALA A 185 -9.31 -5.45 -12.55
CA ALA A 185 -9.76 -6.66 -11.92
C ALA A 185 -9.35 -6.74 -10.44
N GLY A 186 -10.32 -7.03 -9.56
CA GLY A 186 -10.11 -7.02 -8.12
C GLY A 186 -9.86 -5.63 -7.53
N ALA A 187 -10.15 -4.56 -8.27
CA ALA A 187 -10.06 -3.20 -7.77
C ALA A 187 -11.09 -2.97 -6.66
N VAL A 188 -10.68 -2.25 -5.63
CA VAL A 188 -11.57 -1.83 -4.54
C VAL A 188 -12.40 -0.64 -5.03
N THR A 189 -13.72 -0.83 -5.04
CA THR A 189 -14.72 0.17 -5.42
C THR A 189 -15.64 0.49 -4.25
N GLU A 190 -16.57 1.39 -4.45
CA GLU A 190 -17.60 1.70 -3.43
C GLU A 190 -18.47 0.48 -3.09
N ASP A 191 -18.66 -0.45 -4.04
CA ASP A 191 -19.45 -1.68 -3.86
C ASP A 191 -18.67 -2.82 -3.22
N THR A 192 -17.37 -2.62 -2.89
CA THR A 192 -16.53 -3.65 -2.30
C THR A 192 -16.91 -3.92 -0.85
N GLU A 193 -17.28 -5.16 -0.56
CA GLU A 193 -17.63 -5.62 0.78
C GLU A 193 -16.57 -6.56 1.39
N ASN A 194 -15.94 -7.39 0.58
CA ASN A 194 -15.01 -8.42 1.04
C ASN A 194 -13.60 -8.10 0.53
N ILE A 195 -12.67 -7.84 1.46
CA ILE A 195 -11.37 -7.30 1.13
C ILE A 195 -10.27 -8.20 1.67
N LEU A 196 -9.26 -8.41 0.85
CA LEU A 196 -7.99 -8.99 1.26
C LEU A 196 -6.88 -7.96 1.03
N ILE A 197 -6.17 -7.60 2.09
CA ILE A 197 -5.09 -6.63 2.06
C ILE A 197 -3.77 -7.36 2.23
N LEU A 198 -2.83 -7.10 1.35
CA LEU A 198 -1.47 -7.63 1.37
C LEU A 198 -0.50 -6.50 1.68
N ILE A 199 0.32 -6.68 2.71
CA ILE A 199 1.34 -5.74 3.12
C ILE A 199 2.69 -6.41 2.91
N THR A 200 3.44 -5.93 1.95
CA THR A 200 4.67 -6.57 1.48
C THR A 200 5.91 -5.85 1.98
N GLY A 201 6.92 -6.60 2.37
CA GLY A 201 8.23 -6.07 2.72
C GLY A 201 9.31 -7.13 2.80
N MET A 202 10.53 -6.69 3.06
CA MET A 202 11.72 -7.52 3.22
C MET A 202 12.03 -7.75 4.71
N LYS A 203 12.96 -8.65 4.98
CA LYS A 203 13.42 -8.96 6.35
C LYS A 203 13.80 -7.71 7.14
N GLY A 204 14.44 -6.73 6.52
CA GLY A 204 14.78 -5.44 7.13
C GLY A 204 13.55 -4.64 7.58
N ASN A 205 12.45 -4.75 6.85
CA ASN A 205 11.20 -4.04 7.08
C ASN A 205 10.13 -4.88 7.82
N ARG A 206 10.44 -6.10 8.22
CA ARG A 206 9.50 -7.04 8.85
C ARG A 206 8.70 -6.42 10.02
N ARG A 207 9.36 -5.60 10.85
CA ARG A 207 8.69 -4.90 11.96
C ARG A 207 7.71 -3.85 11.47
N LYS A 208 8.03 -3.12 10.40
CA LYS A 208 7.15 -2.13 9.78
C LYS A 208 5.92 -2.81 9.15
N VAL A 209 6.12 -3.92 8.44
CA VAL A 209 5.03 -4.75 7.88
C VAL A 209 4.09 -5.24 8.97
N ALA A 210 4.63 -5.77 10.07
CA ALA A 210 3.83 -6.23 11.20
C ALA A 210 3.07 -5.08 11.87
N ALA A 211 3.70 -3.91 12.04
CA ALA A 211 3.07 -2.72 12.60
C ALA A 211 1.96 -2.20 11.69
N ALA A 212 2.21 -2.13 10.38
CA ALA A 212 1.22 -1.73 9.38
C ALA A 212 0.03 -2.69 9.38
N ARG A 213 0.26 -4.01 9.34
CA ARG A 213 -0.78 -5.03 9.40
C ARG A 213 -1.69 -4.85 10.62
N ASN A 214 -1.09 -4.70 11.80
CA ASN A 214 -1.85 -4.57 13.05
C ASN A 214 -2.64 -3.25 13.09
N GLU A 215 -2.04 -2.14 12.63
CA GLU A 215 -2.72 -0.85 12.57
C GLU A 215 -3.87 -0.88 11.55
N LEU A 216 -3.65 -1.42 10.35
CA LEU A 216 -4.70 -1.54 9.34
C LEU A 216 -5.84 -2.43 9.82
N ALA A 217 -5.54 -3.58 10.45
CA ALA A 217 -6.56 -4.45 11.03
C ALA A 217 -7.41 -3.71 12.08
N ARG A 218 -6.76 -2.93 12.95
CA ARG A 218 -7.44 -2.11 13.95
C ARG A 218 -8.30 -1.03 13.29
N ARG A 219 -7.79 -0.34 12.26
CA ARG A 219 -8.54 0.69 11.54
C ARG A 219 -9.73 0.11 10.79
N MET A 220 -9.55 -0.99 10.08
CA MET A 220 -10.63 -1.68 9.39
C MET A 220 -11.73 -2.13 10.37
N LYS A 221 -11.32 -2.69 11.52
CA LYS A 221 -12.29 -3.07 12.57
C LYS A 221 -13.06 -1.86 13.10
N SER A 222 -12.36 -0.76 13.42
CA SER A 222 -12.99 0.46 13.96
C SER A 222 -13.87 1.17 12.94
N ALA A 223 -13.40 1.28 11.68
CA ALA A 223 -14.11 2.00 10.62
C ALA A 223 -15.40 1.30 10.17
N PHE A 224 -15.38 -0.03 10.11
CA PHE A 224 -16.50 -0.78 9.54
C PHE A 224 -17.31 -1.59 10.58
N ASP A 225 -16.86 -1.64 11.83
CA ASP A 225 -17.47 -2.48 12.88
C ASP A 225 -17.67 -3.93 12.43
N ARG A 226 -16.64 -4.51 11.82
CA ARG A 226 -16.67 -5.87 11.26
C ARG A 226 -15.54 -6.74 11.82
N ALA A 227 -15.73 -8.05 11.71
CA ALA A 227 -14.68 -9.01 12.02
C ALA A 227 -13.51 -8.84 11.05
N VAL A 228 -12.29 -8.91 11.61
CA VAL A 228 -11.04 -8.78 10.86
C VAL A 228 -10.13 -9.93 11.28
N GLU A 229 -9.61 -10.65 10.31
CA GLU A 229 -8.58 -11.65 10.53
C GLU A 229 -7.24 -11.20 9.95
N VAL A 230 -6.17 -11.62 10.62
CA VAL A 230 -4.81 -11.28 10.21
C VAL A 230 -3.99 -12.55 9.96
N GLY A 231 -3.14 -12.49 8.95
CA GLY A 231 -2.25 -13.58 8.55
C GLY A 231 -0.83 -13.12 8.31
N TRP A 232 0.01 -14.11 7.99
CA TRP A 232 1.41 -13.87 7.65
C TRP A 232 1.91 -14.97 6.72
N LEU A 233 2.59 -14.58 5.63
CA LEU A 233 3.27 -15.52 4.73
C LEU A 233 4.75 -15.18 4.69
N GLU A 234 5.59 -16.19 4.83
CA GLU A 234 7.04 -16.06 4.82
C GLU A 234 7.69 -17.44 4.63
N GLY A 235 8.62 -17.56 3.69
CA GLY A 235 9.37 -18.79 3.46
C GLY A 235 8.47 -19.97 3.08
N LYS A 236 8.26 -20.92 3.99
CA LYS A 236 7.45 -22.13 3.73
C LYS A 236 5.96 -21.93 3.95
N GLU A 237 5.56 -20.86 4.60
CA GLU A 237 4.15 -20.52 4.82
C GLU A 237 3.65 -19.74 3.60
N THR A 238 3.09 -20.48 2.64
CA THR A 238 2.69 -19.96 1.34
C THR A 238 1.19 -19.83 1.16
N GLU A 239 0.38 -20.21 2.17
CA GLU A 239 -1.07 -20.13 2.12
C GLU A 239 -1.64 -19.52 3.40
N PHE A 240 -2.73 -18.76 3.24
CA PHE A 240 -3.54 -18.27 4.35
C PHE A 240 -5.02 -18.40 4.01
N THR A 241 -5.81 -18.80 4.98
CA THR A 241 -7.28 -18.86 4.84
C THR A 241 -7.91 -18.09 5.99
N ALA A 242 -8.70 -17.05 5.66
CA ALA A 242 -9.57 -16.39 6.60
C ALA A 242 -10.92 -17.08 6.65
N GLU A 243 -11.40 -17.37 7.85
CA GLU A 243 -12.67 -18.06 8.08
C GLU A 243 -13.88 -17.10 8.09
N ILE A 244 -13.62 -15.80 8.24
CA ILE A 244 -14.64 -14.75 8.21
C ILE A 244 -15.29 -14.57 6.85
#